data_9ee73221e9a087fe2103faac21461567
#
_entry.id   9ee73221e9a087fe2103faac21461567
#
_cell.length_a   1.000
_cell.length_b   1.000
_cell.length_c   1.000
_cell.angle_alpha   90.00
_cell.angle_beta   90.00
_cell.angle_gamma   90.00
#
_symmetry.space_group_name_H-M   'P 1'
#
loop_
_entity.id
_entity.type
_entity.pdbx_description
1 polymer ?
#
loop_
_entity_poly.entity_id
_entity_poly.type
_entity_poly.pdbx_seq_one_letter_code
_entity_poly.pdbx_strand_id
1 'polypeptide(L)' 'MYSIDMNKLNGKIVERETTKEAIADEIGINRSTFYRRLKNGKLLIGDMHKICEVLNLTKDEAIEIFLVKQ' A
#
# COMPACT_ATOMS: atom_id res chain seq x y z
N MET A 1 8.61 12.80 10.09
CA MET A 1 8.51 11.38 9.75
C MET A 1 7.17 11.07 9.12
N TYR A 2 7.14 10.14 8.19
CA TYR A 2 5.90 9.74 7.52
C TYR A 2 5.54 8.31 7.87
N SER A 3 4.26 8.01 7.86
CA SER A 3 3.75 6.66 8.11
C SER A 3 2.68 6.32 7.09
N ILE A 4 2.29 5.04 7.08
CA ILE A 4 1.22 4.54 6.22
C ILE A 4 -0.07 4.54 7.02
N ASP A 5 -1.13 5.11 6.44
CA ASP A 5 -2.48 5.03 7.03
C ASP A 5 -3.09 3.69 6.62
N MET A 6 -2.96 2.70 7.50
CA MET A 6 -3.45 1.35 7.23
C MET A 6 -4.96 1.28 7.08
N ASN A 7 -5.69 2.14 7.77
CA ASN A 7 -7.15 2.16 7.66
C ASN A 7 -7.59 2.60 6.27
N LYS A 8 -6.97 3.66 5.76
CA LYS A 8 -7.27 4.15 4.40
C LYS A 8 -6.82 3.14 3.35
N LEU A 9 -5.65 2.53 3.53
CA LEU A 9 -5.17 1.50 2.61
C LEU A 9 -6.13 0.31 2.58
N ASN A 10 -6.52 -0.20 3.73
CA ASN A 10 -7.46 -1.32 3.81
C ASN A 10 -8.81 -0.96 3.19
N GLY A 11 -9.28 0.28 3.39
CA GLY A 11 -10.50 0.76 2.76
C GLY A 11 -10.44 0.71 1.25
N LYS A 12 -9.32 1.13 0.67
CA LYS A 12 -9.12 1.07 -0.78
C LYS A 12 -9.04 -0.36 -1.30
N ILE A 13 -8.38 -1.24 -0.55
CA ILE A 13 -8.30 -2.66 -0.92
C ILE A 13 -9.70 -3.28 -1.01
N VAL A 14 -10.53 -3.01 -0.01
CA VAL A 14 -11.92 -3.50 0.00
C VAL A 14 -12.73 -2.86 -1.15
N GLU A 15 -12.59 -1.56 -1.33
CA GLU A 15 -13.29 -0.83 -2.39
C GLU A 15 -12.97 -1.37 -3.78
N ARG A 16 -11.73 -1.78 -4.01
CA ARG A 16 -11.27 -2.35 -5.29
C ARG A 16 -11.49 -3.86 -5.38
N GLU A 17 -12.13 -4.44 -4.39
CA GLU A 17 -12.46 -5.87 -4.37
C GLU A 17 -11.23 -6.77 -4.52
N THR A 18 -10.14 -6.40 -3.85
CA THR A 18 -8.89 -7.17 -3.88
C THR A 18 -8.45 -7.50 -2.46
N THR A 19 -7.26 -8.09 -2.31
CA THR A 19 -6.69 -8.47 -1.02
C THR A 19 -5.22 -8.09 -0.98
N LYS A 20 -4.65 -8.03 0.22
CA LYS A 20 -3.20 -7.78 0.38
C LYS A 20 -2.39 -8.86 -0.32
N GLU A 21 -2.84 -10.10 -0.22
CA GLU A 21 -2.18 -11.24 -0.87
C GLU A 21 -2.12 -11.07 -2.38
N ALA A 22 -3.24 -10.69 -2.98
CA ALA A 22 -3.31 -10.45 -4.42
C ALA A 22 -2.39 -9.29 -4.83
N ILE A 23 -2.34 -8.23 -4.04
CA ILE A 23 -1.47 -7.09 -4.31
C ILE A 23 -0.01 -7.53 -4.26
N ALA A 24 0.39 -8.28 -3.24
CA ALA A 24 1.76 -8.78 -3.12
C ALA A 24 2.15 -9.60 -4.35
N ASP A 25 1.27 -10.49 -4.78
CA ASP A 25 1.49 -11.31 -5.97
C ASP A 25 1.64 -10.45 -7.22
N GLU A 26 0.78 -9.45 -7.38
CA GLU A 26 0.82 -8.58 -8.58
C GLU A 26 2.08 -7.71 -8.64
N ILE A 27 2.56 -7.22 -7.48
CA ILE A 27 3.77 -6.39 -7.47
C ILE A 27 5.05 -7.23 -7.37
N GLY A 28 4.92 -8.55 -7.24
CA GLY A 28 6.05 -9.47 -7.34
C GLY A 28 6.88 -9.60 -6.08
N ILE A 29 6.29 -9.41 -4.89
CA ILE A 29 7.02 -9.61 -3.65
C ILE A 29 6.36 -10.70 -2.80
N ASN A 30 7.16 -11.31 -1.94
CA ASN A 30 6.70 -12.34 -1.03
C ASN A 30 5.67 -11.76 -0.07
N ARG A 31 4.58 -12.49 0.19
CA ARG A 31 3.49 -12.04 1.06
C ARG A 31 3.98 -11.69 2.47
N SER A 32 4.83 -12.54 3.05
CA SER A 32 5.38 -12.29 4.39
C SER A 32 6.21 -11.00 4.42
N THR A 33 7.00 -10.77 3.38
CA THR A 33 7.80 -9.56 3.23
C THR A 33 6.90 -8.34 3.09
N PHE A 34 5.85 -8.45 2.30
CA PHE A 34 4.89 -7.38 2.11
C PHE A 34 4.24 -6.98 3.43
N TYR A 35 3.70 -7.96 4.18
CA TYR A 35 3.08 -7.71 5.47
C TYR A 35 4.04 -7.06 6.46
N ARG A 36 5.27 -7.56 6.53
CA ARG A 36 6.29 -7.01 7.42
C ARG A 36 6.60 -5.56 7.09
N ARG A 37 6.77 -5.25 5.80
CA ARG A 37 7.05 -3.87 5.35
C ARG A 37 5.89 -2.94 5.63
N LEU A 38 4.65 -3.39 5.43
CA LEU A 38 3.47 -2.61 5.77
C LEU A 38 3.43 -2.33 7.27
N LYS A 39 3.64 -3.34 8.10
CA LYS A 39 3.59 -3.21 9.55
C LYS A 39 4.64 -2.25 10.07
N ASN A 40 5.84 -2.30 9.51
CA ASN A 40 6.96 -1.47 9.95
C ASN A 40 7.04 -0.11 9.26
N GLY A 41 6.15 0.15 8.31
CA GLY A 41 6.19 1.38 7.53
C GLY A 41 7.41 1.50 6.63
N LYS A 42 7.96 0.37 6.20
CA LYS A 42 9.22 0.33 5.43
C LYS A 42 9.03 -0.14 4.00
N LEU A 43 7.91 0.23 3.38
CA LEU A 43 7.72 -0.03 1.95
C LEU A 43 8.73 0.78 1.14
N LEU A 44 9.27 0.15 0.11
CA LEU A 44 10.12 0.85 -0.85
C LEU A 44 9.26 1.76 -1.72
N ILE A 45 9.86 2.84 -2.21
CA ILE A 45 9.15 3.77 -3.10
C ILE A 45 8.60 3.05 -4.33
N GLY A 46 9.39 2.11 -4.89
CA GLY A 46 8.93 1.30 -6.02
C GLY A 46 7.71 0.45 -5.70
N ASP A 47 7.64 -0.10 -4.48
CA ASP A 47 6.49 -0.88 -4.03
C ASP A 47 5.25 0.01 -3.92
N MET A 48 5.41 1.20 -3.34
CA MET A 48 4.31 2.17 -3.22
C MET A 48 3.76 2.56 -4.58
N HIS A 49 4.65 2.80 -5.54
CA HIS A 49 4.27 3.15 -6.90
C HIS A 49 3.44 2.04 -7.54
N LYS A 50 3.89 0.78 -7.40
CA LYS A 50 3.17 -0.37 -7.94
C LYS A 50 1.81 -0.56 -7.27
N ILE A 51 1.72 -0.36 -5.96
CA ILE A 51 0.45 -0.44 -5.24
C ILE A 51 -0.53 0.63 -5.78
N CYS A 52 -0.04 1.83 -6.00
CA CYS A 52 -0.87 2.90 -6.57
C CYS A 52 -1.41 2.52 -7.95
N GLU A 53 -0.61 1.85 -8.78
CA GLU A 53 -1.05 1.38 -10.08
C GLU A 53 -2.11 0.27 -9.94
N VAL A 54 -1.86 -0.72 -9.08
CA VAL A 54 -2.77 -1.85 -8.89
C VAL A 54 -4.14 -1.38 -8.36
N LEU A 55 -4.14 -0.46 -7.40
CA LEU A 55 -5.36 0.07 -6.80
C LEU A 55 -5.94 1.25 -7.57
N ASN A 56 -5.28 1.69 -8.63
CA ASN A 56 -5.69 2.85 -9.42
C ASN A 56 -5.95 4.07 -8.54
N LEU A 57 -5.00 4.37 -7.68
CA LEU A 57 -5.08 5.51 -6.76
C LEU A 57 -4.77 6.83 -7.47
N THR A 58 -5.49 7.88 -7.11
CA THR A 58 -5.12 9.22 -7.53
C THR A 58 -3.90 9.68 -6.73
N LYS A 59 -3.25 10.73 -7.19
CA LYS A 59 -2.11 11.33 -6.51
C LYS A 59 -2.47 11.73 -5.08
N ASP A 60 -3.63 12.36 -4.90
CA ASP A 60 -4.07 12.79 -3.57
C ASP A 60 -4.35 11.60 -2.66
N GLU A 61 -4.98 10.56 -3.18
CA GLU A 61 -5.22 9.33 -2.42
C GLU A 61 -3.91 8.66 -2.00
N ALA A 62 -2.94 8.62 -2.88
CA ALA A 62 -1.62 8.05 -2.58
C ALA A 62 -0.93 8.83 -1.46
N ILE A 63 -0.99 10.15 -1.50
CA ILE A 63 -0.40 11.00 -0.45
C ILE A 63 -1.09 10.75 0.89
N GLU A 64 -2.42 10.67 0.90
CA GLU A 64 -3.18 10.44 2.13
C GLU A 64 -2.89 9.08 2.77
N ILE A 65 -2.56 8.09 1.95
CA ILE A 65 -2.29 6.73 2.44
C ILE A 65 -0.84 6.56 2.86
N PHE A 66 0.11 6.98 2.02
CA PHE A 66 1.52 6.66 2.19
C PHE A 66 2.37 7.76 2.81
N LEU A 67 1.87 8.97 2.87
CA LEU A 67 2.64 10.11 3.36
C LEU A 67 1.92 10.82 4.50
N VAL A 68 1.46 10.05 5.48
CA VAL A 68 0.84 10.62 6.67
C VAL A 68 1.95 11.20 7.54
N LYS A 69 1.92 12.50 7.72
CA LYS A 69 2.91 13.19 8.54
C LYS A 69 2.59 13.00 10.02
N GLN A 70 3.60 12.61 10.77
CA GLN A 70 3.50 12.47 12.24
C GLN A 70 4.19 13.60 12.96
#